data_b9030edea5856f9795bec911f2131ffd
#
_entry.id   b9030edea5856f9795bec911f2131ffd
#
_cell.length_a   1.000
_cell.length_b   1.000
_cell.length_c   1.000
_cell.angle_alpha   90.00
_cell.angle_beta   90.00
_cell.angle_gamma   90.00
#
_symmetry.space_group_name_H-M   'P 1'
#
loop_
_entity.id
_entity.type
_entity.pdbx_description
1 polymer ?
#
loop_
_entity_poly.entity_id
_entity_poly.type
_entity_poly.pdbx_seq_one_letter_code
_entity_poly.pdbx_strand_id
1 'polypeptide(L)'
;ISACLVGSEMCIRDRSWEEAESTLQKEAATLALGKSGLTPEEIRYIFAGDLLGQTIATSFGLLDFEIPLFGVYGACSTMGESIGIGSMLVEGGFADYVLAMTSSHFASAEKQFRFPLGYANQRPKASTWTVTGSGAVVICKGDQKQGMAKITGITTGKIVDYGVKDTMNMGACMAPAAASVVAAHFKDFGTDPSEYDQIITGDLGMVGKDILIDILRSEGYDIADRYIDCGIEIYGRDAQAQAGGSGCGCSAVMLAGYVLKQLEIGEWKRVLFVPTGALLSVVSFNEGNSIRGMSHAVRLETLISN
;
A
#
# COMPACT_ATOMS: atom_id res chain seq x y z
N ILE A 1 8.55 -13.04 4.14
CA ILE A 1 9.85 -12.38 3.97
C ILE A 1 9.63 -11.08 3.24
N SER A 2 10.31 -10.04 3.65
CA SER A 2 10.08 -8.70 3.13
C SER A 2 11.39 -7.94 2.93
N ALA A 3 11.39 -7.00 1.99
CA ALA A 3 12.44 -6.02 1.82
C ALA A 3 11.82 -4.63 1.65
N CYS A 4 12.47 -3.64 2.22
CA CYS A 4 12.05 -2.24 2.12
C CYS A 4 13.26 -1.39 1.74
N LEU A 5 13.06 -0.48 0.81
CA LEU A 5 14.00 0.57 0.47
C LEU A 5 13.33 1.93 0.59
N VAL A 6 13.89 2.78 1.42
CA VAL A 6 13.57 4.21 1.50
C VAL A 6 14.87 4.95 1.24
N GLY A 7 14.96 5.72 0.16
CA GLY A 7 16.21 6.39 -0.16
C GLY A 7 16.03 7.69 -0.90
N SER A 8 16.67 8.75 -0.39
CA SER A 8 16.83 10.03 -1.07
C SER A 8 18.08 10.09 -1.97
N GLU A 9 19.06 9.20 -1.77
CA GLU A 9 20.34 9.25 -2.47
C GLU A 9 20.29 8.73 -3.92
N MET A 10 19.28 7.92 -4.26
CA MET A 10 19.15 7.32 -5.58
C MET A 10 18.82 8.33 -6.67
N CYS A 11 18.05 9.37 -6.36
CA CYS A 11 17.68 10.42 -7.32
C CYS A 11 18.87 11.21 -7.90
N ILE A 12 20.06 11.12 -7.31
CA ILE A 12 21.24 11.86 -7.75
C ILE A 12 21.99 11.15 -8.89
N ARG A 13 21.80 9.83 -9.05
CA ARG A 13 22.52 8.99 -10.01
C ARG A 13 21.72 8.68 -11.27
N ASP A 14 20.40 8.78 -11.20
CA ASP A 14 19.50 8.39 -12.28
C ASP A 14 19.27 9.55 -13.26
N ARG A 15 18.98 9.21 -14.51
CA ARG A 15 18.78 10.18 -15.61
C ARG A 15 17.38 10.79 -15.61
N SER A 16 16.42 10.09 -15.01
CA SER A 16 15.03 10.53 -14.86
C SER A 16 14.43 10.05 -13.53
N TRP A 17 13.33 10.66 -13.13
CA TRP A 17 12.63 10.24 -11.90
C TRP A 17 11.97 8.88 -12.04
N GLU A 18 11.51 8.55 -13.25
CA GLU A 18 10.94 7.23 -13.58
C GLU A 18 12.03 6.15 -13.51
N GLU A 19 13.25 6.43 -13.93
CA GLU A 19 14.41 5.53 -13.78
C GLU A 19 14.75 5.32 -12.29
N ALA A 20 14.72 6.38 -11.49
CA ALA A 20 14.92 6.28 -10.05
C ALA A 20 13.89 5.36 -9.39
N GLU A 21 12.62 5.49 -9.73
CA GLU A 21 11.56 4.64 -9.21
C GLU A 21 11.72 3.18 -9.67
N SER A 22 12.08 2.96 -10.94
CA SER A 22 12.35 1.62 -11.49
C SER A 22 13.51 0.93 -10.75
N THR A 23 14.56 1.69 -10.42
CA THR A 23 15.70 1.20 -9.65
C THR A 23 15.27 0.79 -8.24
N LEU A 24 14.41 1.58 -7.56
CA LEU A 24 13.84 1.20 -6.26
C LEU A 24 13.08 -0.12 -6.32
N GLN A 25 12.26 -0.34 -7.36
CA GLN A 25 11.56 -1.60 -7.54
C GLN A 25 12.51 -2.77 -7.74
N LYS A 26 13.48 -2.64 -8.63
CA LYS A 26 14.50 -3.66 -8.88
C LYS A 26 15.23 -4.07 -7.62
N GLU A 27 15.68 -3.09 -6.83
CA GLU A 27 16.39 -3.35 -5.59
C GLU A 27 15.49 -4.00 -4.53
N ALA A 28 14.24 -3.56 -4.38
CA ALA A 28 13.29 -4.16 -3.45
C ALA A 28 13.00 -5.62 -3.80
N ALA A 29 12.80 -5.93 -5.09
CA ALA A 29 12.62 -7.31 -5.57
C ALA A 29 13.86 -8.17 -5.28
N THR A 30 15.05 -7.65 -5.62
CA THR A 30 16.33 -8.34 -5.37
C THR A 30 16.52 -8.66 -3.88
N LEU A 31 16.23 -7.69 -3.01
CA LEU A 31 16.33 -7.88 -1.55
C LEU A 31 15.29 -8.89 -1.03
N ALA A 32 14.06 -8.86 -1.54
CA ALA A 32 13.03 -9.80 -1.14
C ALA A 32 13.41 -11.24 -1.51
N LEU A 33 13.90 -11.45 -2.73
CA LEU A 33 14.42 -12.74 -3.19
C LEU A 33 15.62 -13.18 -2.36
N GLY A 34 16.60 -12.31 -2.16
CA GLY A 34 17.78 -12.63 -1.34
C GLY A 34 17.43 -13.03 0.10
N LYS A 35 16.49 -12.30 0.75
CA LYS A 35 16.02 -12.64 2.10
C LYS A 35 15.20 -13.93 2.13
N SER A 36 14.47 -14.26 1.08
CA SER A 36 13.70 -15.50 0.99
C SER A 36 14.61 -16.72 0.69
N GLY A 37 15.82 -16.49 0.19
CA GLY A 37 16.68 -17.55 -0.33
C GLY A 37 16.10 -18.21 -1.57
N LEU A 38 15.25 -17.48 -2.32
CA LEU A 38 14.65 -17.94 -3.56
C LEU A 38 15.34 -17.28 -4.75
N THR A 39 15.36 -18.00 -5.86
CA THR A 39 15.82 -17.48 -7.15
C THR A 39 14.62 -16.94 -7.96
N PRO A 40 14.85 -16.10 -8.98
CA PRO A 40 13.77 -15.63 -9.84
C PRO A 40 12.94 -16.76 -10.47
N GLU A 41 13.57 -17.87 -10.83
CA GLU A 41 12.93 -19.02 -11.48
C GLU A 41 11.95 -19.76 -10.57
N GLU A 42 12.10 -19.63 -9.24
CA GLU A 42 11.19 -20.22 -8.26
C GLU A 42 9.92 -19.38 -8.07
N ILE A 43 9.95 -18.10 -8.45
CA ILE A 43 8.79 -17.21 -8.38
C ILE A 43 7.91 -17.43 -9.61
N ARG A 44 6.69 -17.89 -9.38
CA ARG A 44 5.77 -18.18 -10.48
C ARG A 44 5.19 -16.94 -11.14
N TYR A 45 4.85 -15.93 -10.33
CA TYR A 45 4.25 -14.66 -10.77
C TYR A 45 4.73 -13.49 -9.92
N ILE A 46 4.79 -12.32 -10.55
CA ILE A 46 4.87 -11.04 -9.86
C ILE A 46 3.53 -10.32 -9.97
N PHE A 47 3.01 -9.82 -8.85
CA PHE A 47 1.92 -8.85 -8.79
C PHE A 47 2.51 -7.54 -8.35
N ALA A 48 2.59 -6.58 -9.25
CA ALA A 48 3.27 -5.33 -8.97
C ALA A 48 2.61 -4.14 -9.65
N GLY A 49 2.82 -2.95 -9.08
CA GLY A 49 2.36 -1.71 -9.67
C GLY A 49 3.06 -0.50 -9.06
N ASP A 50 2.74 0.62 -9.62
CA ASP A 50 3.20 1.95 -9.21
C ASP A 50 2.08 2.98 -9.46
N LEU A 51 2.36 4.27 -9.28
CA LEU A 51 1.37 5.32 -9.49
C LEU A 51 1.36 5.89 -10.92
N LEU A 52 2.26 5.43 -11.80
CA LEU A 52 2.43 6.01 -13.11
C LEU A 52 1.51 5.35 -14.15
N GLY A 53 1.21 6.09 -15.20
CA GLY A 53 0.48 5.55 -16.34
C GLY A 53 1.22 4.34 -16.93
N GLN A 54 0.45 3.29 -17.28
CA GLN A 54 0.93 2.02 -17.81
C GLN A 54 1.90 1.25 -16.89
N THR A 55 1.93 1.58 -15.58
CA THR A 55 2.88 1.00 -14.62
C THR A 55 4.32 1.01 -15.13
N ILE A 56 4.75 2.20 -15.56
CA ILE A 56 6.02 2.33 -16.29
C ILE A 56 7.24 2.05 -15.42
N ALA A 57 7.21 2.46 -14.15
CA ALA A 57 8.31 2.16 -13.23
C ALA A 57 8.44 0.64 -12.99
N THR A 58 7.31 -0.04 -12.86
CA THR A 58 7.23 -1.49 -12.66
C THR A 58 7.78 -2.25 -13.86
N SER A 59 7.35 -1.88 -15.07
CA SER A 59 7.75 -2.60 -16.30
C SER A 59 9.25 -2.49 -16.57
N PHE A 60 9.85 -1.32 -16.34
CA PHE A 60 11.29 -1.15 -16.48
C PHE A 60 12.09 -1.76 -15.31
N GLY A 61 11.60 -1.63 -14.08
CA GLY A 61 12.29 -2.11 -12.91
C GLY A 61 12.37 -3.64 -12.81
N LEU A 62 11.37 -4.34 -13.33
CA LEU A 62 11.25 -5.79 -13.20
C LEU A 62 11.61 -6.57 -14.45
N LEU A 63 11.98 -5.90 -15.55
CA LEU A 63 12.29 -6.52 -16.84
C LEU A 63 13.34 -7.64 -16.74
N ASP A 64 14.42 -7.40 -15.99
CA ASP A 64 15.57 -8.31 -15.93
C ASP A 64 15.30 -9.60 -15.12
N PHE A 65 14.19 -9.66 -14.37
CA PHE A 65 13.84 -10.88 -13.61
C PHE A 65 13.24 -11.99 -14.48
N GLU A 66 12.71 -11.65 -15.66
CA GLU A 66 12.08 -12.58 -16.61
C GLU A 66 10.93 -13.41 -16.00
N ILE A 67 10.29 -12.92 -14.94
CA ILE A 67 9.17 -13.55 -14.24
C ILE A 67 7.85 -13.06 -14.84
N PRO A 68 6.85 -13.93 -15.08
CA PRO A 68 5.52 -13.52 -15.54
C PRO A 68 4.91 -12.44 -14.61
N LEU A 69 4.53 -11.29 -15.20
CA LEU A 69 4.07 -10.12 -14.47
C LEU A 69 2.57 -9.87 -14.68
N PHE A 70 1.86 -9.68 -13.58
CA PHE A 70 0.56 -9.01 -13.54
C PHE A 70 0.76 -7.58 -13.05
N GLY A 71 0.68 -6.62 -13.96
CA GLY A 71 0.66 -5.20 -13.61
C GLY A 71 -0.73 -4.84 -13.05
N VAL A 72 -0.77 -4.41 -11.78
CA VAL A 72 -2.01 -4.05 -11.08
C VAL A 72 -2.02 -2.57 -10.75
N TYR A 73 -3.21 -1.96 -10.74
CA TYR A 73 -3.35 -0.54 -10.50
C TYR A 73 -4.58 -0.20 -9.66
N GLY A 74 -4.40 -0.19 -8.36
CA GLY A 74 -5.36 0.32 -7.38
C GLY A 74 -4.96 1.68 -6.80
N ALA A 75 -4.19 2.50 -7.53
CA ALA A 75 -3.53 3.68 -7.01
C ALA A 75 -2.74 3.33 -5.73
N CYS A 76 -2.90 4.09 -4.63
CA CYS A 76 -2.17 3.81 -3.39
C CYS A 76 -2.57 2.47 -2.72
N SER A 77 -3.72 1.84 -3.08
CA SER A 77 -4.14 0.54 -2.55
C SER A 77 -3.47 -0.67 -3.22
N THR A 78 -2.63 -0.46 -4.22
CA THR A 78 -2.02 -1.51 -5.05
C THR A 78 -1.30 -2.59 -4.23
N MET A 79 -0.70 -2.25 -3.08
CA MET A 79 -0.05 -3.26 -2.23
C MET A 79 -1.05 -4.28 -1.66
N GLY A 80 -2.22 -3.82 -1.22
CA GLY A 80 -3.31 -4.69 -0.75
C GLY A 80 -3.89 -5.55 -1.88
N GLU A 81 -4.02 -4.99 -3.07
CA GLU A 81 -4.46 -5.68 -4.28
C GLU A 81 -3.46 -6.79 -4.66
N SER A 82 -2.17 -6.46 -4.72
CA SER A 82 -1.08 -7.40 -5.05
C SER A 82 -1.01 -8.58 -4.08
N ILE A 83 -1.09 -8.31 -2.77
CA ILE A 83 -1.11 -9.36 -1.74
C ILE A 83 -2.39 -10.20 -1.86
N GLY A 84 -3.54 -9.55 -2.04
CA GLY A 84 -4.83 -10.24 -2.14
C GLY A 84 -4.85 -11.24 -3.29
N ILE A 85 -4.52 -10.80 -4.50
CA ILE A 85 -4.50 -11.67 -5.69
C ILE A 85 -3.42 -12.75 -5.54
N GLY A 86 -2.21 -12.38 -5.12
CA GLY A 86 -1.11 -13.32 -4.92
C GLY A 86 -1.46 -14.44 -3.94
N SER A 87 -2.12 -14.09 -2.82
CA SER A 87 -2.56 -15.07 -1.83
C SER A 87 -3.64 -16.01 -2.36
N MET A 88 -4.59 -15.49 -3.14
CA MET A 88 -5.63 -16.32 -3.78
C MET A 88 -5.02 -17.34 -4.75
N LEU A 89 -3.98 -16.96 -5.51
CA LEU A 89 -3.31 -17.87 -6.43
C LEU A 89 -2.49 -18.93 -5.70
N VAL A 90 -1.81 -18.57 -4.63
CA VAL A 90 -1.05 -19.54 -3.82
C VAL A 90 -1.99 -20.51 -3.13
N GLU A 91 -3.08 -20.04 -2.51
CA GLU A 91 -4.07 -20.91 -1.86
C GLU A 91 -4.80 -21.78 -2.88
N GLY A 92 -5.12 -21.24 -4.06
CA GLY A 92 -5.73 -21.97 -5.16
C GLY A 92 -4.81 -23.01 -5.84
N GLY A 93 -3.52 -23.06 -5.46
CA GLY A 93 -2.56 -24.03 -6.00
C GLY A 93 -2.02 -23.68 -7.39
N PHE A 94 -2.17 -22.44 -7.85
CA PHE A 94 -1.64 -21.96 -9.13
C PHE A 94 -0.16 -21.53 -9.05
N ALA A 95 0.35 -21.31 -7.84
CA ALA A 95 1.74 -20.94 -7.58
C ALA A 95 2.17 -21.41 -6.20
N ASP A 96 3.43 -21.84 -6.08
CA ASP A 96 4.06 -22.11 -4.78
C ASP A 96 4.60 -20.81 -4.14
N TYR A 97 5.18 -19.95 -4.97
CA TYR A 97 5.73 -18.66 -4.59
C TYR A 97 5.29 -17.56 -5.55
N VAL A 98 4.87 -16.44 -5.01
CA VAL A 98 4.61 -15.21 -5.76
C VAL A 98 5.29 -14.02 -5.07
N LEU A 99 5.66 -13.02 -5.87
CA LEU A 99 6.18 -11.75 -5.37
C LEU A 99 5.09 -10.69 -5.49
N ALA A 100 4.71 -10.06 -4.38
CA ALA A 100 3.81 -8.91 -4.34
C ALA A 100 4.60 -7.66 -3.94
N MET A 101 4.50 -6.58 -4.74
CA MET A 101 5.28 -5.39 -4.48
C MET A 101 4.70 -4.14 -5.13
N THR A 102 5.08 -3.00 -4.59
CA THR A 102 4.75 -1.69 -5.17
C THR A 102 5.83 -0.67 -4.87
N SER A 103 5.85 0.40 -5.66
CA SER A 103 6.68 1.59 -5.43
C SER A 103 5.89 2.85 -5.62
N SER A 104 6.41 3.94 -5.08
CA SER A 104 6.09 5.29 -5.50
C SER A 104 7.33 6.17 -5.36
N HIS A 105 7.39 7.22 -6.17
CA HIS A 105 8.44 8.22 -6.10
C HIS A 105 7.82 9.61 -6.16
N PHE A 106 8.23 10.50 -5.26
CA PHE A 106 7.64 11.84 -5.14
C PHE A 106 7.58 12.56 -6.48
N ALA A 107 8.72 12.72 -7.14
CA ALA A 107 8.79 13.56 -8.33
C ALA A 107 8.07 12.94 -9.54
N SER A 108 8.15 11.62 -9.76
CA SER A 108 7.48 10.94 -10.86
C SER A 108 5.95 11.01 -10.70
N ALA A 109 5.44 10.68 -9.51
CA ALA A 109 4.01 10.69 -9.23
C ALA A 109 3.43 12.11 -9.19
N GLU A 110 4.08 13.03 -8.49
CA GLU A 110 3.57 14.41 -8.37
C GLU A 110 3.56 15.14 -9.71
N LYS A 111 4.54 14.90 -10.57
CA LYS A 111 4.57 15.41 -11.93
C LYS A 111 3.36 14.95 -12.74
N GLN A 112 2.91 13.72 -12.53
CA GLN A 112 1.77 13.18 -13.25
C GLN A 112 0.41 13.69 -12.73
N PHE A 113 0.29 13.84 -11.40
CA PHE A 113 -0.99 14.20 -10.76
C PHE A 113 -1.13 15.68 -10.47
N ARG A 114 -0.05 16.38 -10.17
CA ARG A 114 -0.02 17.77 -9.68
C ARG A 114 0.99 18.62 -10.44
N PHE A 115 0.93 18.54 -11.74
CA PHE A 115 1.73 19.39 -12.61
C PHE A 115 1.19 20.84 -12.64
N PRO A 116 2.06 21.86 -12.65
CA PRO A 116 3.53 21.81 -12.64
C PRO A 116 4.11 21.63 -11.23
N LEU A 117 5.20 20.88 -11.12
CA LEU A 117 5.90 20.58 -9.86
C LEU A 117 6.38 21.82 -9.09
N GLY A 118 6.65 22.93 -9.79
CA GLY A 118 7.07 24.18 -9.16
C GLY A 118 6.09 24.74 -8.13
N TYR A 119 4.81 24.31 -8.18
CA TYR A 119 3.79 24.66 -7.19
C TYR A 119 3.57 23.57 -6.13
N ALA A 120 4.32 22.49 -6.16
CA ALA A 120 4.13 21.35 -5.25
C ALA A 120 4.27 21.71 -3.77
N ASN A 121 4.99 22.76 -3.42
CA ASN A 121 5.15 23.29 -2.07
C ASN A 121 4.00 24.18 -1.60
N GLN A 122 3.11 24.61 -2.50
CA GLN A 122 1.93 25.43 -2.18
C GLN A 122 0.71 24.53 -1.94
N ARG A 123 0.69 23.82 -0.80
CA ARG A 123 -0.30 22.80 -0.51
C ARG A 123 -1.21 23.19 0.64
N PRO A 124 -2.53 22.89 0.55
CA PRO A 124 -3.42 23.00 1.70
C PRO A 124 -3.07 21.97 2.77
N LYS A 125 -3.50 22.24 4.01
CA LYS A 125 -3.23 21.34 5.16
C LYS A 125 -3.80 19.93 5.01
N ALA A 126 -4.80 19.74 4.15
CA ALA A 126 -5.41 18.44 3.88
C ALA A 126 -4.58 17.57 2.92
N SER A 127 -3.58 18.14 2.22
CA SER A 127 -2.78 17.41 1.24
C SER A 127 -1.75 16.53 1.90
N THR A 128 -1.38 15.47 1.18
CA THR A 128 -0.34 14.51 1.56
C THR A 128 0.86 14.61 0.62
N TRP A 129 2.01 14.09 1.03
CA TRP A 129 3.23 14.00 0.23
C TRP A 129 3.45 12.58 -0.24
N THR A 130 3.72 12.39 -1.54
CA THR A 130 4.08 11.07 -2.05
C THR A 130 5.36 10.57 -1.41
N VAL A 131 5.30 9.40 -0.81
CA VAL A 131 6.46 8.73 -0.22
C VAL A 131 7.31 8.15 -1.34
N THR A 132 8.62 8.38 -1.28
CA THR A 132 9.58 7.73 -2.17
C THR A 132 10.06 6.44 -1.53
N GLY A 133 9.73 5.31 -2.14
CA GLY A 133 10.12 4.01 -1.63
C GLY A 133 9.47 2.86 -2.40
N SER A 134 9.98 1.66 -2.17
CA SER A 134 9.43 0.40 -2.68
C SER A 134 9.44 -0.66 -1.59
N GLY A 135 8.39 -1.49 -1.55
CA GLY A 135 8.31 -2.63 -0.65
C GLY A 135 7.88 -3.88 -1.39
N ALA A 136 8.48 -5.01 -1.06
CA ALA A 136 8.23 -6.30 -1.68
C ALA A 136 8.08 -7.40 -0.63
N VAL A 137 7.14 -8.32 -0.86
CA VAL A 137 6.92 -9.50 -0.03
C VAL A 137 6.78 -10.74 -0.90
N VAL A 138 7.41 -11.84 -0.46
CA VAL A 138 7.17 -13.16 -1.04
C VAL A 138 6.05 -13.83 -0.28
N ILE A 139 5.07 -14.35 -0.99
CA ILE A 139 3.92 -15.09 -0.47
C ILE A 139 4.05 -16.55 -0.88
N CYS A 140 3.87 -17.46 0.08
CA CYS A 140 3.89 -18.91 -0.13
C CYS A 140 2.91 -19.60 0.81
N LYS A 141 2.66 -20.89 0.60
CA LYS A 141 1.92 -21.72 1.57
C LYS A 141 2.69 -21.82 2.89
N GLY A 142 1.95 -21.88 4.00
CA GLY A 142 2.53 -21.85 5.35
C GLY A 142 3.39 -23.04 5.73
N ASP A 143 3.34 -24.13 4.98
CA ASP A 143 4.12 -25.36 5.18
C ASP A 143 5.46 -25.36 4.42
N GLN A 144 5.70 -24.39 3.55
CA GLN A 144 6.87 -24.40 2.66
C GLN A 144 8.11 -23.69 3.22
N LYS A 145 7.95 -22.55 3.87
CA LYS A 145 9.06 -21.78 4.44
C LYS A 145 8.65 -21.09 5.74
N GLN A 146 9.64 -20.85 6.59
CA GLN A 146 9.45 -20.02 7.77
C GLN A 146 9.27 -18.56 7.32
N GLY A 147 8.09 -17.98 7.59
CA GLY A 147 7.74 -16.61 7.25
C GLY A 147 7.85 -15.66 8.43
N MET A 148 7.53 -14.39 8.21
CA MET A 148 7.44 -13.36 9.26
C MET A 148 6.01 -13.26 9.82
N ALA A 149 5.00 -13.57 9.00
CA ALA A 149 3.58 -13.51 9.38
C ALA A 149 2.76 -14.45 8.50
N LYS A 150 1.52 -14.74 8.94
CA LYS A 150 0.49 -15.45 8.17
C LYS A 150 -0.52 -14.45 7.62
N ILE A 151 -0.97 -14.67 6.39
CA ILE A 151 -2.18 -14.06 5.84
C ILE A 151 -3.33 -14.99 6.20
N THR A 152 -4.28 -14.52 7.03
CA THR A 152 -5.39 -15.34 7.55
C THR A 152 -6.75 -14.85 7.08
N GLY A 153 -6.80 -13.75 6.34
CA GLY A 153 -8.03 -13.24 5.76
C GLY A 153 -7.77 -12.12 4.76
N ILE A 154 -8.60 -12.07 3.73
CA ILE A 154 -8.59 -11.02 2.71
C ILE A 154 -10.03 -10.58 2.50
N THR A 155 -10.24 -9.26 2.46
CA THR A 155 -11.50 -8.67 2.04
C THR A 155 -11.24 -7.72 0.88
N THR A 156 -11.69 -8.11 -0.30
CA THR A 156 -11.57 -7.28 -1.49
C THR A 156 -12.59 -6.16 -1.43
N GLY A 157 -12.11 -4.92 -1.52
CA GLY A 157 -12.98 -3.75 -1.52
C GLY A 157 -13.61 -3.49 -2.87
N LYS A 158 -14.59 -2.61 -2.86
CA LYS A 158 -15.28 -2.09 -4.05
C LYS A 158 -14.92 -0.63 -4.28
N ILE A 159 -15.17 -0.15 -5.50
CA ILE A 159 -15.07 1.28 -5.81
C ILE A 159 -16.17 2.03 -5.05
N VAL A 160 -15.77 3.09 -4.33
CA VAL A 160 -16.66 3.96 -3.56
C VAL A 160 -16.53 5.39 -4.05
N ASP A 161 -17.65 6.09 -4.25
CA ASP A 161 -17.69 7.47 -4.70
C ASP A 161 -18.64 8.30 -3.83
N TYR A 162 -18.08 9.22 -3.06
CA TYR A 162 -18.82 10.19 -2.23
C TYR A 162 -18.85 11.59 -2.85
N GLY A 163 -18.52 11.71 -4.14
CA GLY A 163 -18.59 12.97 -4.89
C GLY A 163 -17.45 13.94 -4.58
N VAL A 164 -16.36 13.48 -3.97
CA VAL A 164 -15.18 14.32 -3.68
C VAL A 164 -14.51 14.72 -4.99
N LYS A 165 -14.27 16.04 -5.15
CA LYS A 165 -13.64 16.64 -6.34
C LYS A 165 -12.34 17.38 -6.02
N ASP A 166 -11.94 17.47 -4.76
CA ASP A 166 -10.72 18.15 -4.35
C ASP A 166 -9.53 17.20 -4.48
N THR A 167 -8.70 17.42 -5.50
CA THR A 167 -7.48 16.63 -5.76
C THR A 167 -6.41 16.80 -4.68
N MET A 168 -6.53 17.83 -3.86
CA MET A 168 -5.59 18.10 -2.76
C MET A 168 -6.05 17.47 -1.44
N ASN A 169 -7.23 16.83 -1.40
CA ASN A 169 -7.78 16.15 -0.23
C ASN A 169 -8.11 14.69 -0.55
N MET A 170 -7.09 13.91 -0.85
CA MET A 170 -7.26 12.49 -1.17
C MET A 170 -7.77 11.67 0.02
N GLY A 171 -7.42 12.07 1.25
CA GLY A 171 -7.91 11.42 2.47
C GLY A 171 -9.44 11.40 2.56
N ALA A 172 -10.10 12.50 2.20
CA ALA A 172 -11.57 12.55 2.16
C ALA A 172 -12.17 11.64 1.07
N CYS A 173 -11.46 11.43 -0.03
CA CYS A 173 -11.87 10.51 -1.09
C CYS A 173 -11.72 9.04 -0.68
N MET A 174 -10.61 8.69 -0.01
CA MET A 174 -10.23 7.32 0.32
C MET A 174 -10.92 6.79 1.58
N ALA A 175 -11.19 7.64 2.57
CA ALA A 175 -11.74 7.22 3.87
C ALA A 175 -13.07 6.45 3.76
N PRO A 176 -14.04 6.82 2.90
CA PRO A 176 -15.26 6.03 2.73
C PRO A 176 -15.01 4.62 2.15
N ALA A 177 -14.02 4.49 1.26
CA ALA A 177 -13.65 3.17 0.72
C ALA A 177 -12.99 2.30 1.80
N ALA A 178 -12.12 2.88 2.63
CA ALA A 178 -11.52 2.21 3.78
C ALA A 178 -12.61 1.78 4.79
N ALA A 179 -13.55 2.66 5.13
CA ALA A 179 -14.68 2.32 6.01
C ALA A 179 -15.48 1.15 5.46
N SER A 180 -15.83 1.19 4.18
CA SER A 180 -16.61 0.13 3.53
C SER A 180 -15.92 -1.23 3.60
N VAL A 181 -14.60 -1.31 3.37
CA VAL A 181 -13.88 -2.59 3.40
C VAL A 181 -13.62 -3.08 4.81
N VAL A 182 -13.35 -2.18 5.78
CA VAL A 182 -13.16 -2.53 7.18
C VAL A 182 -14.46 -3.09 7.79
N ALA A 183 -15.59 -2.40 7.57
CA ALA A 183 -16.89 -2.88 8.03
C ALA A 183 -17.28 -4.22 7.38
N ALA A 184 -17.03 -4.39 6.07
CA ALA A 184 -17.21 -5.65 5.38
C ALA A 184 -16.35 -6.76 5.99
N HIS A 185 -15.07 -6.46 6.27
CA HIS A 185 -14.16 -7.42 6.90
C HIS A 185 -14.67 -7.91 8.25
N PHE A 186 -15.06 -7.00 9.13
CA PHE A 186 -15.61 -7.39 10.44
C PHE A 186 -16.85 -8.26 10.31
N LYS A 187 -17.75 -7.92 9.38
CA LYS A 187 -18.95 -8.71 9.12
C LYS A 187 -18.65 -10.09 8.55
N ASP A 188 -17.76 -10.18 7.56
CA ASP A 188 -17.47 -11.44 6.86
C ASP A 188 -16.73 -12.43 7.75
N PHE A 189 -15.87 -11.94 8.64
CA PHE A 189 -15.11 -12.79 9.57
C PHE A 189 -15.75 -12.91 10.95
N GLY A 190 -16.86 -12.21 11.22
CA GLY A 190 -17.52 -12.23 12.52
C GLY A 190 -16.63 -11.67 13.64
N THR A 191 -15.80 -10.68 13.32
CA THR A 191 -14.83 -10.05 14.24
C THR A 191 -15.24 -8.62 14.58
N ASP A 192 -14.59 -8.04 15.57
CA ASP A 192 -14.73 -6.65 15.96
C ASP A 192 -13.36 -5.98 16.17
N PRO A 193 -13.29 -4.65 16.34
CA PRO A 193 -12.00 -3.95 16.49
C PRO A 193 -11.14 -4.46 17.63
N SER A 194 -11.72 -5.01 18.72
CA SER A 194 -10.97 -5.46 19.91
C SER A 194 -10.08 -6.68 19.65
N GLU A 195 -10.35 -7.41 18.56
CA GLU A 195 -9.59 -8.59 18.17
C GLU A 195 -8.28 -8.26 17.43
N TYR A 196 -8.04 -7.00 17.13
CA TYR A 196 -6.84 -6.55 16.42
C TYR A 196 -5.96 -5.70 17.33
N ASP A 197 -4.65 -5.91 17.29
CA ASP A 197 -3.69 -5.03 17.96
C ASP A 197 -3.62 -3.69 17.23
N GLN A 198 -3.65 -3.72 15.89
CA GLN A 198 -3.68 -2.52 15.06
C GLN A 198 -4.58 -2.69 13.83
N ILE A 199 -5.23 -1.59 13.44
CA ILE A 199 -5.91 -1.41 12.16
C ILE A 199 -5.13 -0.34 11.41
N ILE A 200 -4.51 -0.71 10.29
CA ILE A 200 -3.42 0.05 9.66
C ILE A 200 -3.86 0.49 8.28
N THR A 201 -4.11 1.79 8.08
CA THR A 201 -4.37 2.32 6.74
C THR A 201 -3.10 2.72 6.00
N GLY A 202 -3.18 2.76 4.67
CA GLY A 202 -2.03 3.05 3.81
C GLY A 202 -1.60 4.51 3.84
N ASP A 203 -2.52 5.43 3.61
CA ASP A 203 -2.19 6.82 3.35
C ASP A 203 -3.39 7.79 3.45
N LEU A 204 -4.28 7.54 4.40
CA LEU A 204 -5.40 8.45 4.66
C LEU A 204 -4.95 9.81 5.16
N GLY A 205 -3.83 9.86 5.86
CA GLY A 205 -3.34 11.04 6.53
C GLY A 205 -4.28 11.52 7.64
N MET A 206 -3.95 12.67 8.23
CA MET A 206 -4.69 13.21 9.38
C MET A 206 -6.19 13.43 9.07
N VAL A 207 -6.51 14.01 7.92
CA VAL A 207 -7.90 14.32 7.55
C VAL A 207 -8.69 13.06 7.26
N GLY A 208 -8.15 12.15 6.47
CA GLY A 208 -8.83 10.88 6.14
C GLY A 208 -9.00 9.97 7.35
N LYS A 209 -8.02 9.97 8.28
CA LYS A 209 -8.13 9.30 9.58
C LYS A 209 -9.37 9.71 10.35
N ASP A 210 -9.57 11.02 10.54
CA ASP A 210 -10.69 11.53 11.32
C ASP A 210 -12.03 11.14 10.66
N ILE A 211 -12.12 11.27 9.34
CA ILE A 211 -13.30 10.86 8.56
C ILE A 211 -13.57 9.36 8.69
N LEU A 212 -12.53 8.52 8.57
CA LEU A 212 -12.67 7.07 8.70
C LEU A 212 -13.22 6.68 10.07
N ILE A 213 -12.63 7.22 11.13
CA ILE A 213 -13.04 6.93 12.51
C ILE A 213 -14.51 7.34 12.73
N ASP A 214 -14.92 8.51 12.24
CA ASP A 214 -16.29 8.98 12.37
C ASP A 214 -17.30 8.10 11.60
N ILE A 215 -16.96 7.69 10.37
CA ILE A 215 -17.82 6.78 9.59
C ILE A 215 -17.98 5.45 10.31
N LEU A 216 -16.88 4.78 10.69
CA LEU A 216 -16.94 3.48 11.36
C LEU A 216 -17.64 3.55 12.70
N ARG A 217 -17.44 4.61 13.47
CA ARG A 217 -18.16 4.83 14.75
C ARG A 217 -19.66 4.94 14.52
N SER A 218 -20.12 5.60 13.46
CA SER A 218 -21.53 5.67 13.10
C SER A 218 -22.14 4.31 12.72
N GLU A 219 -21.29 3.37 12.28
CA GLU A 219 -21.67 1.97 11.97
C GLU A 219 -21.49 1.03 13.18
N GLY A 220 -21.06 1.54 14.34
CA GLY A 220 -20.91 0.77 15.57
C GLY A 220 -19.50 0.21 15.81
N TYR A 221 -18.51 0.59 15.00
CA TYR A 221 -17.13 0.14 15.17
C TYR A 221 -16.24 1.31 15.64
N ASP A 222 -15.73 1.25 16.85
CA ASP A 222 -14.73 2.22 17.34
C ASP A 222 -13.32 1.66 17.20
N ILE A 223 -12.54 2.24 16.29
CA ILE A 223 -11.17 1.83 15.98
C ILE A 223 -10.10 2.79 16.52
N ALA A 224 -10.50 3.89 17.19
CA ALA A 224 -9.63 5.02 17.47
C ALA A 224 -8.36 4.64 18.26
N ASP A 225 -8.50 3.74 19.27
CA ASP A 225 -7.38 3.33 20.12
C ASP A 225 -6.44 2.29 19.49
N ARG A 226 -6.82 1.75 18.32
CA ARG A 226 -6.09 0.68 17.60
C ARG A 226 -5.72 1.08 16.18
N TYR A 227 -5.80 2.35 15.89
CA TYR A 227 -5.60 2.87 14.54
C TYR A 227 -4.23 3.51 14.36
N ILE A 228 -3.55 3.12 13.29
CA ILE A 228 -2.39 3.83 12.76
C ILE A 228 -2.53 4.03 11.25
N ASP A 229 -1.86 5.05 10.73
CA ASP A 229 -1.80 5.34 9.29
C ASP A 229 -0.34 5.39 8.85
N CYS A 230 0.00 4.63 7.80
CA CYS A 230 1.39 4.53 7.34
C CYS A 230 1.98 5.89 6.96
N GLY A 231 1.18 6.75 6.33
CA GLY A 231 1.64 8.07 5.92
C GLY A 231 1.87 9.02 7.09
N ILE A 232 1.08 8.90 8.16
CA ILE A 232 1.29 9.65 9.41
C ILE A 232 2.56 9.14 10.11
N GLU A 233 2.77 7.82 10.16
CA GLU A 233 3.93 7.23 10.83
C GLU A 233 5.25 7.58 10.13
N ILE A 234 5.28 7.60 8.79
CA ILE A 234 6.49 7.91 8.02
C ILE A 234 6.95 9.34 8.23
N TYR A 235 6.04 10.31 8.11
CA TYR A 235 6.39 11.72 8.22
C TYR A 235 6.16 12.29 9.62
N GLY A 236 5.46 11.54 10.48
CA GLY A 236 5.20 11.95 11.82
C GLY A 236 4.46 13.29 11.87
N ARG A 237 5.03 14.22 12.67
CA ARG A 237 4.49 15.56 12.84
C ARG A 237 5.28 16.62 12.05
N ASP A 238 5.94 16.24 10.98
CA ASP A 238 6.62 17.21 10.13
C ASP A 238 5.59 18.16 9.50
N ALA A 239 5.64 19.42 9.92
CA ALA A 239 4.72 20.43 9.43
C ALA A 239 4.78 20.65 7.91
N GLN A 240 5.87 20.28 7.26
CA GLN A 240 6.02 20.37 5.80
C GLN A 240 5.23 19.28 5.07
N ALA A 241 5.04 18.10 5.68
CA ALA A 241 4.29 17.00 5.10
C ALA A 241 2.75 17.17 5.22
N GLN A 242 2.27 18.26 5.82
CA GLN A 242 0.86 18.59 5.97
C GLN A 242 0.05 17.46 6.63
N ALA A 243 -0.82 16.74 5.88
CA ALA A 243 -1.63 15.66 6.41
C ALA A 243 -0.90 14.32 6.55
N GLY A 244 0.32 14.19 6.03
CA GLY A 244 1.13 12.97 6.11
C GLY A 244 1.63 12.46 4.77
N GLY A 245 2.07 11.22 4.71
CA GLY A 245 2.54 10.55 3.51
C GLY A 245 1.43 9.97 2.65
N SER A 246 1.73 9.69 1.39
CA SER A 246 0.81 9.12 0.40
C SER A 246 1.56 8.23 -0.58
N GLY A 247 0.80 7.43 -1.33
CA GLY A 247 1.33 6.61 -2.42
C GLY A 247 1.38 5.11 -2.09
N CYS A 248 1.40 4.28 -3.13
CA CYS A 248 1.45 2.84 -2.93
C CYS A 248 2.79 2.35 -2.34
N GLY A 249 3.89 3.08 -2.55
CA GLY A 249 5.14 2.88 -1.82
C GLY A 249 5.00 3.12 -0.31
N CYS A 250 4.12 4.04 0.12
CA CYS A 250 3.88 4.35 1.52
C CYS A 250 3.47 3.12 2.33
N SER A 251 2.38 2.45 1.93
CA SER A 251 1.91 1.24 2.59
C SER A 251 2.90 0.08 2.45
N ALA A 252 3.56 -0.03 1.30
CA ALA A 252 4.52 -1.10 1.03
C ALA A 252 5.77 -1.04 1.92
N VAL A 253 6.37 0.15 2.09
CA VAL A 253 7.55 0.30 2.95
C VAL A 253 7.22 0.09 4.42
N MET A 254 6.04 0.55 4.87
CA MET A 254 5.58 0.32 6.24
C MET A 254 5.29 -1.15 6.49
N LEU A 255 4.64 -1.83 5.57
CA LEU A 255 4.41 -3.28 5.69
C LEU A 255 5.74 -4.02 5.80
N ALA A 256 6.64 -3.83 4.83
CA ALA A 256 7.90 -4.57 4.74
C ALA A 256 8.92 -4.20 5.82
N GLY A 257 8.99 -2.93 6.20
CA GLY A 257 10.00 -2.42 7.13
C GLY A 257 9.57 -2.39 8.59
N TYR A 258 8.27 -2.31 8.87
CA TYR A 258 7.77 -2.13 10.23
C TYR A 258 6.72 -3.17 10.63
N VAL A 259 5.59 -3.25 9.93
CA VAL A 259 4.45 -4.10 10.34
C VAL A 259 4.85 -5.57 10.46
N LEU A 260 5.50 -6.12 9.43
CA LEU A 260 5.95 -7.52 9.46
C LEU A 260 6.97 -7.78 10.57
N LYS A 261 7.80 -6.79 10.89
CA LYS A 261 8.75 -6.93 12.02
C LYS A 261 8.04 -7.01 13.36
N GLN A 262 6.99 -6.21 13.60
CA GLN A 262 6.21 -6.27 14.83
C GLN A 262 5.51 -7.63 14.99
N LEU A 263 5.00 -8.20 13.90
CA LEU A 263 4.41 -9.54 13.89
C LEU A 263 5.47 -10.64 14.10
N GLU A 264 6.64 -10.51 13.46
CA GLU A 264 7.74 -11.47 13.58
C GLU A 264 8.24 -11.62 15.02
N ILE A 265 8.39 -10.50 15.74
CA ILE A 265 8.83 -10.50 17.15
C ILE A 265 7.69 -10.77 18.14
N GLY A 266 6.44 -10.87 17.67
CA GLY A 266 5.27 -11.14 18.50
C GLY A 266 4.77 -9.95 19.32
N GLU A 267 5.25 -8.73 19.05
CA GLU A 267 4.72 -7.51 19.68
C GLU A 267 3.26 -7.29 19.27
N TRP A 268 2.93 -7.55 18.02
CA TRP A 268 1.57 -7.65 17.52
C TRP A 268 1.23 -9.09 17.18
N LYS A 269 0.02 -9.50 17.53
CA LYS A 269 -0.51 -10.85 17.24
C LYS A 269 -1.36 -10.87 15.99
N ARG A 270 -2.21 -9.85 15.83
CA ARG A 270 -3.14 -9.73 14.71
C ARG A 270 -3.30 -8.27 14.31
N VAL A 271 -3.11 -8.00 13.04
CA VAL A 271 -3.36 -6.66 12.48
C VAL A 271 -4.25 -6.75 11.25
N LEU A 272 -5.00 -5.68 10.99
CA LEU A 272 -5.75 -5.48 9.77
C LEU A 272 -5.03 -4.42 8.94
N PHE A 273 -4.36 -4.84 7.87
CA PHE A 273 -3.64 -3.97 6.94
C PHE A 273 -4.58 -3.55 5.80
N VAL A 274 -4.81 -2.25 5.66
CA VAL A 274 -5.85 -1.66 4.81
C VAL A 274 -5.26 -0.57 3.91
N PRO A 275 -4.48 -0.92 2.88
CA PRO A 275 -4.02 0.05 1.88
C PRO A 275 -5.20 0.75 1.19
N THR A 276 -5.09 2.05 1.03
CA THR A 276 -6.13 2.93 0.50
C THR A 276 -5.68 3.58 -0.79
N GLY A 277 -6.60 3.88 -1.70
CA GLY A 277 -6.27 4.47 -2.99
C GLY A 277 -7.33 5.44 -3.51
N ALA A 278 -6.87 6.53 -4.10
CA ALA A 278 -7.69 7.50 -4.83
C ALA A 278 -7.43 7.33 -6.33
N LEU A 279 -8.44 6.92 -7.08
CA LEU A 279 -8.36 6.74 -8.53
C LEU A 279 -8.49 8.11 -9.22
N LEU A 280 -7.43 8.89 -9.10
CA LEU A 280 -7.35 10.24 -9.66
C LEU A 280 -6.87 10.21 -11.11
N SER A 281 -7.69 10.68 -12.02
CA SER A 281 -7.34 10.95 -13.42
C SER A 281 -7.42 12.45 -13.68
N VAL A 282 -6.35 13.04 -14.18
CA VAL A 282 -6.30 14.47 -14.54
C VAL A 282 -7.35 14.80 -15.61
N VAL A 283 -7.58 13.89 -16.56
CA VAL A 283 -8.58 14.07 -17.62
C VAL A 283 -9.98 14.11 -17.00
N SER A 284 -10.37 13.10 -16.22
CA SER A 284 -11.68 13.03 -15.59
C SER A 284 -11.93 14.19 -14.62
N PHE A 285 -10.90 14.60 -13.89
CA PHE A 285 -10.98 15.76 -13.00
C PHE A 285 -11.26 17.05 -13.78
N ASN A 286 -10.54 17.29 -14.87
CA ASN A 286 -10.76 18.45 -15.72
C ASN A 286 -12.15 18.48 -16.37
N GLU A 287 -12.77 17.31 -16.53
CA GLU A 287 -14.17 17.15 -16.97
C GLU A 287 -15.19 17.34 -15.84
N GLY A 288 -14.73 17.62 -14.62
CA GLY A 288 -15.58 17.86 -13.45
C GLY A 288 -16.10 16.59 -12.76
N ASN A 289 -15.53 15.42 -13.07
CA ASN A 289 -15.86 14.16 -12.41
C ASN A 289 -15.30 14.09 -10.98
N SER A 290 -15.94 13.28 -10.13
CA SER A 290 -15.47 12.97 -8.79
C SER A 290 -14.29 11.98 -8.82
N ILE A 291 -13.54 11.94 -7.72
CA ILE A 291 -12.44 11.01 -7.48
C ILE A 291 -13.00 9.81 -6.70
N ARG A 292 -12.82 8.61 -7.25
CA ARG A 292 -13.28 7.38 -6.61
C ARG A 292 -12.22 6.83 -5.67
N GLY A 293 -12.69 6.34 -4.51
CA GLY A 293 -11.85 5.64 -3.55
C GLY A 293 -11.89 4.12 -3.76
N MET A 294 -10.77 3.46 -3.45
CA MET A 294 -10.64 2.01 -3.40
C MET A 294 -9.77 1.61 -2.20
N SER A 295 -10.04 0.42 -1.64
CA SER A 295 -9.25 -0.13 -0.54
C SER A 295 -9.42 -1.64 -0.47
N HIS A 296 -8.38 -2.34 -0.01
CA HIS A 296 -8.42 -3.78 0.24
C HIS A 296 -7.90 -4.04 1.64
N ALA A 297 -8.47 -5.03 2.34
CA ALA A 297 -8.06 -5.39 3.69
C ALA A 297 -7.39 -6.76 3.71
N VAL A 298 -6.24 -6.84 4.38
CA VAL A 298 -5.47 -8.07 4.58
C VAL A 298 -5.26 -8.27 6.08
N ARG A 299 -5.78 -9.38 6.61
CA ARG A 299 -5.54 -9.78 7.99
C ARG A 299 -4.24 -10.55 8.08
N LEU A 300 -3.33 -10.02 8.89
CA LEU A 300 -2.01 -10.61 9.14
C LEU A 300 -1.91 -11.03 10.60
N GLU A 301 -1.32 -12.20 10.83
CA GLU A 301 -1.10 -12.75 12.18
C GLU A 301 0.33 -13.21 12.36
N THR A 302 0.83 -13.10 13.60
CA THR A 302 2.14 -13.63 13.98
C THR A 302 2.20 -15.15 13.80
N LEU A 303 3.41 -15.67 13.58
CA LEU A 303 3.69 -17.11 13.59
C LEU A 303 4.01 -17.63 14.98
N ILE A 304 4.21 -16.76 15.96
CA ILE A 304 4.54 -17.15 17.33
C ILE A 304 3.27 -17.69 17.97
N SER A 305 3.28 -19.00 18.28
CA SER A 305 2.25 -19.65 19.10
C SER A 305 2.38 -19.17 20.55
N ASN A 306 1.25 -18.85 21.18
CA ASN A 306 1.21 -18.58 22.63
C ASN A 306 1.53 -19.83 23.43
#